data_4d4e8e55048bf741cadc74a51eb3b9c3
#
_entry.id   4d4e8e55048bf741cadc74a51eb3b9c3
#
_cell.length_a   1.000
_cell.length_b   1.000
_cell.length_c   1.000
_cell.angle_alpha   90.00
_cell.angle_beta   90.00
_cell.angle_gamma   90.00
#
_symmetry.space_group_name_H-M   'P 1'
#
loop_
_entity.id
_entity.type
_entity.pdbx_description
1 polymer ?
#
loop_
_entity_poly.entity_id
_entity_poly.type
_entity_poly.pdbx_seq_one_letter_code
_entity_poly.pdbx_strand_id
1 'polypeptide(L)'
;MDYHTVLLIFLIKEVNQVIVALRRYDADHDSLLRSVNRTSTALVTSYAKLPKRRWYSPWVDLIRDSPLVMFQRNVAFAFQEWATSLGDLRRKLEILIKPCDVMHEQTKVLNIEATEGLGSENEQQGFWMYQFNIPLTSEQSASASLIRKYKNILKVIEKASPLLVTAKGNIDPALAAIGSAHDRATADLLGVFSPRGATSVDIRLEAVLEDLKITMRDARVARIHRAEIRASIESGS
;
A
#
# COMPACT_ATOMS: atom_id res chain seq x y z
N MET A 1 -11.63 -27.65 27.30
CA MET A 1 -11.53 -26.93 26.02
C MET A 1 -10.38 -27.60 25.28
N ASP A 2 -10.64 -28.18 24.12
CA ASP A 2 -9.63 -28.91 23.36
C ASP A 2 -8.55 -27.98 22.84
N TYR A 3 -7.30 -28.45 22.81
CA TYR A 3 -6.11 -27.71 22.36
C TYR A 3 -6.32 -27.09 20.97
N HIS A 4 -6.85 -27.83 20.02
CA HIS A 4 -7.16 -27.36 18.67
C HIS A 4 -8.20 -26.22 18.64
N THR A 5 -9.19 -26.25 19.53
CA THR A 5 -10.20 -25.20 19.64
C THR A 5 -9.58 -23.90 20.13
N VAL A 6 -8.67 -23.96 21.11
CA VAL A 6 -7.96 -22.77 21.61
C VAL A 6 -7.08 -22.14 20.54
N LEU A 7 -6.31 -22.97 19.82
CA LEU A 7 -5.45 -22.51 18.72
C LEU A 7 -6.26 -21.92 17.57
N LEU A 8 -7.39 -22.53 17.22
CA LEU A 8 -8.27 -21.99 16.17
C LEU A 8 -8.83 -20.61 16.55
N ILE A 9 -9.26 -20.44 17.80
CA ILE A 9 -9.72 -19.13 18.28
C ILE A 9 -8.60 -18.09 18.20
N PHE A 10 -7.37 -18.48 18.58
CA PHE A 10 -6.20 -17.60 18.47
C PHE A 10 -5.93 -17.22 17.02
N LEU A 11 -5.87 -18.17 16.09
CA LEU A 11 -5.67 -17.91 14.66
C LEU A 11 -6.74 -17.01 14.06
N ILE A 12 -8.01 -17.25 14.39
CA ILE A 12 -9.12 -16.40 13.93
C ILE A 12 -8.94 -14.96 14.42
N LYS A 13 -8.52 -14.78 15.67
CA LYS A 13 -8.25 -13.46 16.24
C LYS A 13 -7.11 -12.76 15.49
N GLU A 14 -6.00 -13.44 15.24
CA GLU A 14 -4.86 -12.90 14.50
C GLU A 14 -5.23 -12.54 13.06
N VAL A 15 -5.94 -13.41 12.34
CA VAL A 15 -6.43 -13.15 10.99
C VAL A 15 -7.34 -11.91 10.98
N ASN A 16 -8.23 -11.77 11.95
CA ASN A 16 -9.09 -10.59 12.06
C ASN A 16 -8.27 -9.32 12.32
N GLN A 17 -7.21 -9.37 13.12
CA GLN A 17 -6.31 -8.23 13.33
C GLN A 17 -5.62 -7.83 12.03
N VAL A 18 -5.12 -8.79 11.24
CA VAL A 18 -4.53 -8.53 9.92
C VAL A 18 -5.54 -7.92 8.96
N ILE A 19 -6.79 -8.43 8.91
CA ILE A 19 -7.85 -7.86 8.08
C ILE A 19 -8.15 -6.41 8.46
N VAL A 20 -8.25 -6.10 9.75
CA VAL A 20 -8.48 -4.72 10.24
C VAL A 20 -7.29 -3.82 9.86
N ALA A 21 -6.07 -4.30 10.00
CA ALA A 21 -4.87 -3.54 9.65
C ALA A 21 -4.76 -3.31 8.13
N LEU A 22 -5.14 -4.30 7.30
CA LEU A 22 -5.24 -4.15 5.84
C LEU A 22 -6.27 -3.10 5.43
N ARG A 23 -7.44 -3.08 6.08
CA ARG A 23 -8.47 -2.05 5.82
C ARG A 23 -7.97 -0.65 6.17
N ARG A 24 -7.23 -0.51 7.28
CA ARG A 24 -6.60 0.77 7.66
C ARG A 24 -5.55 1.19 6.64
N TYR A 25 -4.66 0.27 6.25
CA TYR A 25 -3.69 0.51 5.20
C TYR A 25 -4.35 0.98 3.90
N ASP A 26 -5.43 0.31 3.49
CA ASP A 26 -6.17 0.66 2.29
C ASP A 26 -6.79 2.07 2.38
N ALA A 27 -7.34 2.43 3.52
CA ALA A 27 -7.89 3.77 3.76
C ALA A 27 -6.81 4.85 3.75
N ASP A 28 -5.66 4.60 4.38
CA ASP A 28 -4.53 5.54 4.42
C ASP A 28 -3.92 5.73 3.02
N HIS A 29 -3.79 4.65 2.25
CA HIS A 29 -3.31 4.71 0.86
C HIS A 29 -4.27 5.51 -0.04
N ASP A 30 -5.58 5.31 0.07
CA ASP A 30 -6.56 6.09 -0.68
C ASP A 30 -6.55 7.57 -0.26
N SER A 31 -6.38 7.85 1.02
CA SER A 31 -6.21 9.21 1.55
C SER A 31 -4.98 9.90 0.95
N LEU A 32 -3.84 9.19 0.90
CA LEU A 32 -2.61 9.70 0.28
C LEU A 32 -2.82 10.02 -1.20
N LEU A 33 -3.41 9.09 -1.97
CA LEU A 33 -3.66 9.30 -3.40
C LEU A 33 -4.59 10.50 -3.66
N ARG A 34 -5.58 10.73 -2.78
CA ARG A 34 -6.44 11.93 -2.86
C ARG A 34 -5.65 13.19 -2.53
N SER A 35 -4.81 13.17 -1.50
CA SER A 35 -3.94 14.29 -1.12
C SER A 35 -3.01 14.65 -2.27
N VAL A 36 -2.30 13.68 -2.84
CA VAL A 36 -1.42 13.86 -4.00
C VAL A 36 -2.17 14.53 -5.15
N ASN A 37 -3.33 14.01 -5.54
CA ASN A 37 -4.09 14.57 -6.65
C ASN A 37 -4.58 15.99 -6.37
N ARG A 38 -5.07 16.27 -5.15
CA ARG A 38 -5.57 17.60 -4.75
C ARG A 38 -4.44 18.63 -4.70
N THR A 39 -3.35 18.30 -4.03
CA THR A 39 -2.19 19.20 -3.86
C THR A 39 -1.50 19.45 -5.19
N SER A 40 -1.29 18.42 -6.02
CA SER A 40 -0.72 18.59 -7.36
C SER A 40 -1.59 19.49 -8.24
N THR A 41 -2.91 19.31 -8.22
CA THR A 41 -3.83 20.17 -8.97
C THR A 41 -3.74 21.63 -8.52
N ALA A 42 -3.68 21.87 -7.20
CA ALA A 42 -3.53 23.21 -6.64
C ALA A 42 -2.20 23.85 -7.03
N LEU A 43 -1.10 23.09 -6.98
CA LEU A 43 0.23 23.57 -7.37
C LEU A 43 0.31 23.89 -8.87
N VAL A 44 -0.20 23.01 -9.74
CA VAL A 44 -0.26 23.26 -11.19
C VAL A 44 -1.09 24.52 -11.50
N THR A 45 -2.22 24.72 -10.81
CA THR A 45 -3.06 25.89 -10.95
C THR A 45 -2.35 27.16 -10.44
N SER A 46 -1.60 27.06 -9.35
CA SER A 46 -0.79 28.16 -8.80
C SER A 46 0.31 28.57 -9.75
N TYR A 47 0.99 27.59 -10.38
CA TYR A 47 2.00 27.83 -11.40
C TYR A 47 1.44 28.64 -12.58
N ALA A 48 0.26 28.28 -13.07
CA ALA A 48 -0.38 29.00 -14.18
C ALA A 48 -0.69 30.47 -13.86
N LYS A 49 -0.81 30.80 -12.58
CA LYS A 49 -1.06 32.19 -12.11
C LYS A 49 0.21 32.97 -11.78
N LEU A 50 1.38 32.29 -11.82
CA LEU A 50 2.64 33.02 -11.59
C LEU A 50 2.82 34.11 -12.63
N PRO A 51 3.27 35.32 -12.24
CA PRO A 51 3.51 36.39 -13.17
C PRO A 51 4.59 35.94 -14.17
N LYS A 52 4.21 35.87 -15.44
CA LYS A 52 5.18 35.65 -16.53
C LYS A 52 6.23 36.75 -16.41
N ARG A 53 7.48 36.33 -16.30
CA ARG A 53 8.64 37.16 -16.01
C ARG A 53 8.60 38.46 -16.83
N ARG A 54 8.21 39.57 -16.21
CA ARG A 54 8.55 40.89 -16.70
C ARG A 54 9.92 41.25 -16.12
N TRP A 55 10.75 41.89 -16.89
CA TRP A 55 12.03 42.43 -16.50
C TRP A 55 11.95 43.14 -15.14
N TYR A 56 12.34 42.48 -14.06
CA TYR A 56 12.47 43.08 -12.75
C TYR A 56 13.93 43.13 -12.34
N SER A 57 14.30 44.27 -11.73
CA SER A 57 15.61 44.47 -11.17
C SER A 57 16.01 43.34 -10.26
N PRO A 58 17.21 42.72 -10.43
CA PRO A 58 17.68 41.61 -9.60
C PRO A 58 17.74 41.94 -8.11
N TRP A 59 17.65 43.17 -7.71
CA TRP A 59 17.69 43.66 -6.33
C TRP A 59 16.37 43.46 -5.57
N VAL A 60 15.23 43.36 -6.23
CA VAL A 60 13.92 43.18 -5.58
C VAL A 60 13.71 41.74 -5.15
N ASP A 61 14.27 40.77 -5.89
CA ASP A 61 14.20 39.35 -5.58
C ASP A 61 15.10 38.94 -4.39
N LEU A 62 16.06 39.79 -4.01
CA LEU A 62 16.94 39.60 -2.86
C LEU A 62 16.25 39.92 -1.51
N ILE A 63 15.19 40.72 -1.54
CA ILE A 63 14.56 41.30 -0.30
C ILE A 63 13.20 40.64 -0.01
N ARG A 64 12.55 40.04 -0.99
CA ARG A 64 11.28 39.29 -0.83
C ARG A 64 11.40 37.92 -1.43
N ASP A 65 10.90 36.93 -0.71
CA ASP A 65 10.67 35.59 -1.28
C ASP A 65 9.85 35.74 -2.56
N SER A 66 10.50 35.59 -3.72
CA SER A 66 9.82 35.70 -5.00
C SER A 66 8.67 34.68 -5.06
N PRO A 67 7.54 34.98 -5.72
CA PRO A 67 6.44 34.00 -5.87
C PRO A 67 6.92 32.68 -6.47
N LEU A 68 7.99 32.71 -7.24
CA LEU A 68 8.64 31.55 -7.82
C LEU A 68 9.34 30.69 -6.76
N VAL A 69 10.11 31.31 -5.86
CA VAL A 69 10.80 30.61 -4.74
C VAL A 69 9.76 30.03 -3.79
N MET A 70 8.69 30.75 -3.50
CA MET A 70 7.59 30.22 -2.69
C MET A 70 6.90 29.01 -3.36
N PHE A 71 6.69 29.07 -4.67
CA PHE A 71 6.13 27.95 -5.41
C PHE A 71 7.04 26.72 -5.33
N GLN A 72 8.35 26.88 -5.57
CA GLN A 72 9.33 25.78 -5.48
C GLN A 72 9.38 25.19 -4.07
N ARG A 73 9.38 26.01 -3.02
CA ARG A 73 9.30 25.54 -1.63
C ARG A 73 8.04 24.73 -1.38
N ASN A 74 6.90 25.17 -1.87
CA ASN A 74 5.63 24.45 -1.73
C ASN A 74 5.65 23.10 -2.45
N VAL A 75 6.28 23.03 -3.63
CA VAL A 75 6.45 21.78 -4.37
C VAL A 75 7.41 20.84 -3.63
N ALA A 76 8.56 21.33 -3.17
CA ALA A 76 9.50 20.53 -2.39
C ALA A 76 8.86 19.99 -1.11
N PHE A 77 8.10 20.81 -0.40
CA PHE A 77 7.37 20.42 0.79
C PHE A 77 6.32 19.34 0.50
N ALA A 78 5.57 19.47 -0.60
CA ALA A 78 4.59 18.48 -1.01
C ALA A 78 5.26 17.12 -1.32
N PHE A 79 6.37 17.10 -2.05
CA PHE A 79 7.12 15.86 -2.32
C PHE A 79 7.66 15.23 -1.03
N GLN A 80 8.18 16.04 -0.10
CA GLN A 80 8.65 15.55 1.20
C GLN A 80 7.50 14.91 2.02
N GLU A 81 6.34 15.56 2.07
CA GLU A 81 5.15 15.04 2.76
C GLU A 81 4.69 13.71 2.15
N TRP A 82 4.66 13.60 0.83
CA TRP A 82 4.29 12.36 0.14
C TRP A 82 5.31 11.26 0.33
N ALA A 83 6.61 11.57 0.30
CA ALA A 83 7.66 10.61 0.59
C ALA A 83 7.54 10.06 2.02
N THR A 84 7.29 10.93 2.99
CA THR A 84 7.07 10.53 4.39
C THR A 84 5.85 9.61 4.52
N SER A 85 4.73 10.00 3.90
CA SER A 85 3.49 9.21 3.93
C SER A 85 3.64 7.85 3.25
N LEU A 86 4.35 7.77 2.12
CA LEU A 86 4.68 6.50 1.46
C LEU A 86 5.61 5.63 2.30
N GLY A 87 6.59 6.24 2.97
CA GLY A 87 7.47 5.55 3.90
C GLY A 87 6.71 4.92 5.07
N ASP A 88 5.72 5.62 5.60
CA ASP A 88 4.83 5.10 6.65
C ASP A 88 3.94 3.96 6.14
N LEU A 89 3.40 4.08 4.93
CA LEU A 89 2.64 3.00 4.28
C LEU A 89 3.51 1.75 4.05
N ARG A 90 4.74 1.93 3.58
CA ARG A 90 5.71 0.84 3.43
C ARG A 90 5.95 0.12 4.75
N ARG A 91 6.21 0.87 5.82
CA ARG A 91 6.41 0.31 7.16
C ARG A 91 5.19 -0.47 7.65
N LYS A 92 3.98 0.04 7.43
CA LYS A 92 2.73 -0.68 7.76
C LYS A 92 2.64 -2.02 7.02
N LEU A 93 3.00 -2.07 5.73
CA LEU A 93 3.05 -3.33 4.98
C LEU A 93 4.10 -4.30 5.52
N GLU A 94 5.30 -3.83 5.86
CA GLU A 94 6.34 -4.68 6.44
C GLU A 94 5.92 -5.31 7.77
N ILE A 95 5.18 -4.56 8.59
CA ILE A 95 4.62 -5.08 9.85
C ILE A 95 3.54 -6.14 9.57
N LEU A 96 2.80 -6.06 8.46
CA LEU A 96 1.73 -7.00 8.11
C LEU A 96 2.22 -8.28 7.43
N ILE A 97 3.30 -8.21 6.67
CA ILE A 97 3.86 -9.36 5.92
C ILE A 97 4.32 -10.45 6.91
N LYS A 98 5.12 -10.09 7.92
CA LYS A 98 5.67 -11.05 8.88
C LYS A 98 4.62 -11.88 9.62
N PRO A 99 3.56 -11.31 10.23
CA PRO A 99 2.49 -12.07 10.83
C PRO A 99 1.77 -13.00 9.84
N CYS A 100 1.57 -12.55 8.59
CA CYS A 100 0.95 -13.39 7.57
C CYS A 100 1.78 -14.65 7.28
N ASP A 101 3.10 -14.53 7.15
CA ASP A 101 3.99 -15.65 6.90
C ASP A 101 4.03 -16.62 8.09
N VAL A 102 4.09 -16.09 9.33
CA VAL A 102 4.04 -16.90 10.54
C VAL A 102 2.70 -17.66 10.66
N MET A 103 1.58 -16.98 10.43
CA MET A 103 0.26 -17.60 10.46
C MET A 103 0.10 -18.64 9.36
N HIS A 104 0.68 -18.45 8.19
CA HIS A 104 0.67 -19.43 7.11
C HIS A 104 1.32 -20.73 7.55
N GLU A 105 2.55 -20.65 8.07
CA GLU A 105 3.28 -21.85 8.53
C GLU A 105 2.58 -22.52 9.71
N GLN A 106 2.12 -21.77 10.70
CA GLN A 106 1.38 -22.33 11.84
C GLN A 106 0.09 -23.05 11.40
N THR A 107 -0.69 -22.40 10.51
CA THR A 107 -1.96 -22.99 10.04
C THR A 107 -1.71 -24.24 9.21
N LYS A 108 -0.61 -24.28 8.45
CA LYS A 108 -0.19 -25.45 7.66
C LYS A 108 0.15 -26.62 8.56
N VAL A 109 0.95 -26.41 9.61
CA VAL A 109 1.28 -27.43 10.61
C VAL A 109 0.02 -27.95 11.28
N LEU A 110 -0.86 -27.08 11.76
CA LEU A 110 -2.11 -27.48 12.41
C LEU A 110 -3.07 -28.22 11.48
N ASN A 111 -3.09 -27.88 10.19
CA ASN A 111 -3.88 -28.64 9.22
C ASN A 111 -3.32 -30.03 8.98
N ILE A 112 -1.99 -30.22 8.99
CA ILE A 112 -1.33 -31.53 8.90
C ILE A 112 -1.64 -32.34 10.16
N GLU A 113 -1.41 -31.78 11.35
CA GLU A 113 -1.68 -32.46 12.62
C GLU A 113 -3.15 -32.90 12.76
N ALA A 114 -4.10 -32.01 12.34
CA ALA A 114 -5.51 -32.35 12.35
C ALA A 114 -5.86 -33.45 11.34
N THR A 115 -5.14 -33.53 10.22
CA THR A 115 -5.34 -34.56 9.19
C THR A 115 -4.73 -35.91 9.65
N GLU A 116 -3.55 -35.89 10.25
CA GLU A 116 -2.88 -37.07 10.80
C GLU A 116 -3.61 -37.65 12.02
N GLY A 117 -4.17 -36.76 12.88
CA GLY A 117 -4.98 -37.14 14.04
C GLY A 117 -6.31 -37.81 13.67
N LEU A 118 -6.79 -37.64 12.43
CA LEU A 118 -7.93 -38.42 11.91
C LEU A 118 -7.55 -39.89 11.56
N GLY A 119 -6.25 -40.17 11.50
CA GLY A 119 -5.68 -41.50 11.28
C GLY A 119 -5.81 -41.98 9.83
N SER A 120 -4.76 -42.68 9.35
CA SER A 120 -4.76 -43.29 8.01
C SER A 120 -5.86 -44.35 7.83
N GLU A 121 -6.34 -44.94 8.92
CA GLU A 121 -7.49 -45.84 8.92
C GLU A 121 -8.81 -45.09 8.59
N ASN A 122 -8.91 -43.82 8.93
CA ASN A 122 -10.11 -43.01 8.70
C ASN A 122 -10.16 -42.38 7.30
N GLU A 123 -9.05 -42.27 6.56
CA GLU A 123 -9.11 -41.74 5.18
C GLU A 123 -9.89 -42.70 4.26
N GLN A 124 -9.65 -44.01 4.36
CA GLN A 124 -10.42 -44.96 3.61
C GLN A 124 -11.86 -45.08 4.15
N GLN A 125 -12.05 -45.12 5.45
CA GLN A 125 -13.38 -45.12 6.05
C GLN A 125 -14.13 -43.80 5.78
N GLY A 126 -13.49 -42.65 5.88
CA GLY A 126 -14.10 -41.34 5.61
C GLY A 126 -14.54 -41.20 4.16
N PHE A 127 -13.76 -41.72 3.20
CA PHE A 127 -14.13 -41.74 1.78
C PHE A 127 -15.38 -42.65 1.57
N TRP A 128 -15.41 -43.82 2.11
CA TRP A 128 -16.56 -44.72 1.99
C TRP A 128 -17.80 -44.23 2.74
N MET A 129 -17.63 -43.64 3.93
CA MET A 129 -18.71 -43.03 4.70
C MET A 129 -19.36 -41.88 3.98
N TYR A 130 -18.55 -41.00 3.31
CA TYR A 130 -19.07 -39.90 2.53
C TYR A 130 -19.84 -40.37 1.29
N GLN A 131 -19.34 -41.44 0.65
CA GLN A 131 -19.95 -41.98 -0.56
C GLN A 131 -21.25 -42.74 -0.25
N PHE A 132 -21.38 -43.32 0.95
CA PHE A 132 -22.57 -44.07 1.35
C PHE A 132 -23.50 -43.35 2.34
N ASN A 133 -23.29 -42.02 2.53
CA ASN A 133 -24.11 -41.19 3.44
C ASN A 133 -24.21 -41.74 4.88
N ILE A 134 -23.15 -42.39 5.37
CA ILE A 134 -23.09 -42.93 6.74
C ILE A 134 -22.86 -41.73 7.69
N PRO A 135 -23.65 -41.58 8.75
CA PRO A 135 -23.50 -40.45 9.66
C PRO A 135 -22.15 -40.54 10.39
N LEU A 136 -21.36 -39.46 10.30
CA LEU A 136 -20.10 -39.33 11.04
C LEU A 136 -20.36 -39.33 12.53
N THR A 137 -19.43 -39.93 13.29
CA THR A 137 -19.46 -39.78 14.76
C THR A 137 -19.29 -38.30 15.14
N SER A 138 -19.70 -37.93 16.34
CA SER A 138 -19.57 -36.53 16.80
C SER A 138 -18.12 -36.03 16.77
N GLU A 139 -17.14 -36.89 17.06
CA GLU A 139 -15.71 -36.57 17.02
C GLU A 139 -15.19 -36.39 15.59
N GLN A 140 -15.58 -37.29 14.68
CA GLN A 140 -15.22 -37.19 13.26
C GLN A 140 -15.82 -35.95 12.62
N SER A 141 -17.05 -35.59 12.99
CA SER A 141 -17.70 -34.34 12.52
C SER A 141 -16.98 -33.08 13.03
N ALA A 142 -16.54 -33.11 14.31
CA ALA A 142 -15.78 -31.99 14.88
C ALA A 142 -14.41 -31.79 14.19
N SER A 143 -13.68 -32.91 13.98
CA SER A 143 -12.37 -32.88 13.30
C SER A 143 -12.48 -32.44 11.84
N ALA A 144 -13.46 -32.94 11.09
CA ALA A 144 -13.74 -32.47 9.72
C ALA A 144 -14.07 -30.97 9.65
N SER A 145 -14.82 -30.48 10.65
CA SER A 145 -15.12 -29.05 10.78
C SER A 145 -13.86 -28.21 11.02
N LEU A 146 -12.94 -28.67 11.87
CA LEU A 146 -11.67 -28.02 12.16
C LEU A 146 -10.78 -27.95 10.90
N ILE A 147 -10.60 -29.05 10.19
CA ILE A 147 -9.82 -29.11 8.95
C ILE A 147 -10.40 -28.13 7.92
N ARG A 148 -11.72 -28.07 7.78
CA ARG A 148 -12.36 -27.12 6.87
C ARG A 148 -12.06 -25.66 7.25
N LYS A 149 -12.06 -25.35 8.55
CA LYS A 149 -11.72 -24.00 9.05
C LYS A 149 -10.26 -23.67 8.79
N TYR A 150 -9.31 -24.57 9.06
CA TYR A 150 -7.89 -24.38 8.75
C TYR A 150 -7.66 -24.17 7.25
N LYS A 151 -8.26 -24.99 6.39
CA LYS A 151 -8.17 -24.81 4.93
C LYS A 151 -8.70 -23.48 4.46
N ASN A 152 -9.78 -22.97 5.06
CA ASN A 152 -10.31 -21.64 4.73
C ASN A 152 -9.35 -20.51 5.17
N ILE A 153 -8.76 -20.63 6.35
CA ILE A 153 -7.75 -19.67 6.84
C ILE A 153 -6.53 -19.67 5.91
N LEU A 154 -6.01 -20.84 5.55
CA LEU A 154 -4.90 -20.98 4.61
C LEU A 154 -5.18 -20.28 3.29
N LYS A 155 -6.35 -20.53 2.68
CA LYS A 155 -6.75 -19.87 1.43
C LYS A 155 -6.76 -18.34 1.51
N VAL A 156 -7.17 -17.80 2.65
CA VAL A 156 -7.17 -16.34 2.86
C VAL A 156 -5.74 -15.80 2.95
N ILE A 157 -4.88 -16.47 3.71
CA ILE A 157 -3.49 -16.06 3.90
C ILE A 157 -2.69 -16.21 2.59
N GLU A 158 -2.86 -17.32 1.86
CA GLU A 158 -2.23 -17.57 0.56
C GLU A 158 -2.59 -16.52 -0.49
N LYS A 159 -3.79 -15.95 -0.42
CA LYS A 159 -4.18 -14.84 -1.28
C LYS A 159 -3.65 -13.49 -0.79
N ALA A 160 -3.59 -13.27 0.53
CA ALA A 160 -3.20 -12.00 1.12
C ALA A 160 -1.68 -11.76 1.02
N SER A 161 -0.84 -12.75 1.32
CA SER A 161 0.62 -12.61 1.36
C SER A 161 1.21 -12.08 0.04
N PRO A 162 0.95 -12.67 -1.15
CA PRO A 162 1.49 -12.15 -2.40
C PRO A 162 0.97 -10.74 -2.74
N LEU A 163 -0.26 -10.40 -2.36
CA LEU A 163 -0.79 -9.05 -2.55
C LEU A 163 -0.05 -8.01 -1.73
N LEU A 164 0.30 -8.35 -0.48
CA LEU A 164 1.10 -7.48 0.39
C LEU A 164 2.51 -7.27 -0.14
N VAL A 165 3.17 -8.35 -0.61
CA VAL A 165 4.51 -8.29 -1.21
C VAL A 165 4.49 -7.43 -2.48
N THR A 166 3.49 -7.63 -3.34
CA THR A 166 3.32 -6.84 -4.57
C THR A 166 3.04 -5.36 -4.24
N ALA A 167 2.20 -5.09 -3.25
CA ALA A 167 1.92 -3.71 -2.81
C ALA A 167 3.19 -3.02 -2.30
N LYS A 168 4.03 -3.72 -1.53
CA LYS A 168 5.34 -3.21 -1.08
C LYS A 168 6.27 -2.95 -2.27
N GLY A 169 6.37 -3.90 -3.21
CA GLY A 169 7.18 -3.77 -4.42
C GLY A 169 6.79 -2.58 -5.29
N ASN A 170 5.52 -2.17 -5.27
CA ASN A 170 5.03 -0.99 -6.00
C ASN A 170 5.32 0.33 -5.27
N ILE A 171 5.44 0.31 -3.93
CA ILE A 171 5.77 1.52 -3.16
C ILE A 171 7.23 1.92 -3.33
N ASP A 172 8.16 0.98 -3.38
CA ASP A 172 9.58 1.26 -3.47
C ASP A 172 9.97 2.14 -4.69
N PRO A 173 9.54 1.85 -5.93
CA PRO A 173 9.82 2.72 -7.07
C PRO A 173 9.11 4.07 -6.98
N ALA A 174 7.88 4.12 -6.42
CA ALA A 174 7.17 5.37 -6.21
C ALA A 174 7.90 6.27 -5.21
N LEU A 175 8.41 5.69 -4.12
CA LEU A 175 9.19 6.40 -3.12
C LEU A 175 10.50 6.95 -3.71
N ALA A 176 11.20 6.16 -4.53
CA ALA A 176 12.42 6.58 -5.22
C ALA A 176 12.14 7.73 -6.21
N ALA A 177 11.04 7.64 -6.98
CA ALA A 177 10.65 8.69 -7.93
C ALA A 177 10.30 10.01 -7.22
N ILE A 178 9.53 9.95 -6.15
CA ILE A 178 9.17 11.14 -5.34
C ILE A 178 10.41 11.72 -4.65
N GLY A 179 11.32 10.90 -4.13
CA GLY A 179 12.59 11.33 -3.55
C GLY A 179 13.43 12.08 -4.58
N SER A 180 13.59 11.54 -5.79
CA SER A 180 14.32 12.21 -6.87
C SER A 180 13.67 13.52 -7.30
N ALA A 181 12.34 13.61 -7.31
CA ALA A 181 11.61 14.85 -7.61
C ALA A 181 11.79 15.90 -6.52
N HIS A 182 11.79 15.48 -5.24
CA HIS A 182 12.10 16.34 -4.10
C HIS A 182 13.52 16.90 -4.19
N ASP A 183 14.51 16.05 -4.48
CA ASP A 183 15.91 16.46 -4.58
C ASP A 183 16.11 17.47 -5.72
N ARG A 184 15.45 17.26 -6.86
CA ARG A 184 15.46 18.25 -7.97
C ARG A 184 14.85 19.58 -7.54
N ALA A 185 13.70 19.55 -6.88
CA ALA A 185 13.03 20.76 -6.40
C ALA A 185 13.86 21.51 -5.36
N THR A 186 14.58 20.82 -4.48
CA THR A 186 15.45 21.43 -3.46
C THR A 186 16.78 21.91 -4.01
N ALA A 187 17.41 21.18 -4.95
CA ALA A 187 18.64 21.60 -5.59
C ALA A 187 18.48 22.94 -6.31
N ASP A 188 17.32 23.17 -6.89
CA ASP A 188 17.01 24.44 -7.57
C ASP A 188 16.83 25.61 -6.59
N LEU A 189 16.35 25.38 -5.38
CA LEU A 189 16.30 26.40 -4.33
C LEU A 189 17.69 26.87 -3.92
N LEU A 190 18.67 25.98 -3.91
CA LEU A 190 20.08 26.32 -3.63
C LEU A 190 20.76 26.99 -4.82
N GLY A 191 20.34 26.67 -6.05
CA GLY A 191 20.90 27.22 -7.30
C GLY A 191 20.44 28.64 -7.61
N VAL A 192 19.36 29.14 -7.04
CA VAL A 192 18.87 30.51 -7.19
C VAL A 192 19.89 31.56 -6.70
N PHE A 193 20.79 31.17 -5.81
CA PHE A 193 21.87 32.03 -5.31
C PHE A 193 23.15 31.99 -6.18
N SER A 194 23.16 31.21 -7.29
CA SER A 194 24.28 31.20 -8.21
C SER A 194 24.13 32.29 -9.28
N PRO A 195 25.14 33.18 -9.48
CA PRO A 195 25.04 34.30 -10.42
C PRO A 195 25.05 33.90 -11.92
N ARG A 196 25.03 32.60 -12.22
CA ARG A 196 25.04 32.08 -13.59
C ARG A 196 23.64 31.84 -14.15
N GLY A 197 22.98 32.89 -14.60
CA GLY A 197 22.05 32.80 -15.71
C GLY A 197 20.60 32.39 -15.42
N ALA A 198 19.73 33.38 -15.55
CA ALA A 198 18.27 33.29 -15.49
C ALA A 198 17.63 32.24 -16.42
N THR A 199 18.30 31.81 -17.50
CA THR A 199 17.83 30.80 -18.46
C THR A 199 17.81 29.37 -17.88
N SER A 200 18.65 29.05 -16.90
CA SER A 200 18.67 27.73 -16.28
C SER A 200 17.50 27.49 -15.32
N VAL A 201 16.93 28.54 -14.73
CA VAL A 201 15.82 28.46 -13.75
C VAL A 201 14.52 28.07 -14.44
N ASP A 202 14.24 28.63 -15.63
CA ASP A 202 12.99 28.35 -16.34
C ASP A 202 12.91 26.90 -16.83
N ILE A 203 14.01 26.36 -17.36
CA ILE A 203 14.10 24.94 -17.82
C ILE A 203 13.92 23.97 -16.65
N ARG A 204 14.49 24.28 -15.49
CA ARG A 204 14.40 23.45 -14.29
C ARG A 204 13.00 23.48 -13.68
N LEU A 205 12.36 24.64 -13.70
CA LEU A 205 10.99 24.77 -13.21
C LEU A 205 9.99 23.99 -14.07
N GLU A 206 10.20 23.94 -15.39
CA GLU A 206 9.41 23.10 -16.29
C GLU A 206 9.60 21.61 -15.98
N ALA A 207 10.83 21.16 -15.64
CA ALA A 207 11.10 19.80 -15.24
C ALA A 207 10.38 19.44 -13.92
N VAL A 208 10.44 20.31 -12.92
CA VAL A 208 9.71 20.13 -11.65
C VAL A 208 8.19 20.09 -11.87
N LEU A 209 7.67 20.91 -12.76
CA LEU A 209 6.25 20.91 -13.13
C LEU A 209 5.85 19.61 -13.85
N GLU A 210 6.73 19.07 -14.69
CA GLU A 210 6.49 17.81 -15.38
C GLU A 210 6.49 16.64 -14.39
N ASP A 211 7.44 16.60 -13.45
CA ASP A 211 7.44 15.62 -12.35
C ASP A 211 6.11 15.66 -11.56
N LEU A 212 5.62 16.86 -11.28
CA LEU A 212 4.35 17.05 -10.58
C LEU A 212 3.15 16.51 -11.38
N LYS A 213 3.13 16.75 -12.71
CA LYS A 213 2.08 16.24 -13.61
C LYS A 213 2.14 14.72 -13.73
N ILE A 214 3.34 14.14 -13.82
CA ILE A 214 3.55 12.69 -13.84
C ILE A 214 3.02 12.08 -12.53
N THR A 215 3.43 12.60 -11.38
CA THR A 215 2.97 12.14 -10.07
C THR A 215 1.44 12.21 -9.95
N MET A 216 0.82 13.29 -10.42
CA MET A 216 -0.62 13.45 -10.43
C MET A 216 -1.32 12.43 -11.33
N ARG A 217 -0.78 12.17 -12.53
CA ARG A 217 -1.30 11.17 -13.46
C ARG A 217 -1.22 9.77 -12.86
N ASP A 218 -0.08 9.41 -12.29
CA ASP A 218 0.15 8.10 -11.71
C ASP A 218 -0.73 7.84 -10.48
N ALA A 219 -0.95 8.85 -9.64
CA ALA A 219 -1.90 8.79 -8.55
C ALA A 219 -3.35 8.59 -9.02
N ARG A 220 -3.75 9.20 -10.14
CA ARG A 220 -5.08 8.99 -10.74
C ARG A 220 -5.24 7.57 -11.28
N VAL A 221 -4.25 7.06 -12.01
CA VAL A 221 -4.23 5.69 -12.54
C VAL A 221 -4.32 4.67 -11.40
N ALA A 222 -3.52 4.85 -10.35
CA ALA A 222 -3.56 3.99 -9.17
C ALA A 222 -4.95 3.97 -8.48
N ARG A 223 -5.63 5.12 -8.41
CA ARG A 223 -7.00 5.19 -7.86
C ARG A 223 -8.02 4.46 -8.71
N ILE A 224 -7.95 4.60 -10.03
CA ILE A 224 -8.86 3.88 -10.97
C ILE A 224 -8.65 2.39 -10.81
N HIS A 225 -7.42 1.92 -10.88
CA HIS A 225 -7.10 0.49 -10.74
C HIS A 225 -7.58 -0.10 -9.41
N ARG A 226 -7.43 0.65 -8.30
CA ARG A 226 -7.99 0.24 -7.00
C ARG A 226 -9.51 0.13 -7.01
N ALA A 227 -10.20 1.07 -7.65
CA ALA A 227 -11.66 1.02 -7.77
C ALA A 227 -12.12 -0.21 -8.57
N GLU A 228 -11.40 -0.56 -9.63
CA GLU A 228 -11.64 -1.76 -10.44
C GLU A 228 -11.44 -3.05 -9.62
N ILE A 229 -10.34 -3.14 -8.84
CA ILE A 229 -10.08 -4.29 -7.95
C ILE A 229 -11.21 -4.44 -6.91
N ARG A 230 -11.64 -3.34 -6.27
CA ARG A 230 -12.74 -3.38 -5.31
C ARG A 230 -14.03 -3.88 -5.96
N ALA A 231 -14.39 -3.32 -7.12
CA ALA A 231 -15.58 -3.74 -7.85
C ALA A 231 -15.54 -5.23 -8.23
N SER A 232 -14.38 -5.75 -8.63
CA SER A 232 -14.20 -7.17 -8.94
C SER A 232 -14.34 -8.08 -7.72
N ILE A 233 -13.92 -7.63 -6.54
CA ILE A 233 -14.08 -8.37 -5.27
C ILE A 233 -15.56 -8.38 -4.85
N GLU A 234 -16.24 -7.25 -4.95
CA GLU A 234 -17.65 -7.11 -4.57
C GLU A 234 -18.59 -7.88 -5.51
N SER A 235 -18.24 -7.97 -6.81
CA SER A 235 -19.03 -8.72 -7.79
C SER A 235 -18.77 -10.23 -7.78
N GLY A 236 -17.70 -10.69 -7.17
CA GLY A 236 -17.33 -12.12 -7.06
C GLY A 236 -17.76 -12.77 -5.74
N SER A 237 -18.48 -12.07 -4.87
CA SER A 237 -19.09 -12.56 -3.64
C SER A 237 -20.55 -12.84 -3.84
#